data_f184ea080537929864ed77742f8a23ab
#
_entry.id   f184ea080537929864ed77742f8a23ab
#
_cell.length_a   1.000
_cell.length_b   1.000
_cell.length_c   1.000
_cell.angle_alpha   90.00
_cell.angle_beta   90.00
_cell.angle_gamma   90.00
#
_symmetry.space_group_name_H-M   'P 1'
#
loop_
_entity.id
_entity.type
_entity.pdbx_description
1 polymer ?
#
loop_
_entity_poly.entity_id
_entity_poly.type
_entity_poly.pdbx_seq_one_letter_code
_entity_poly.pdbx_strand_id
1 'polypeptide(L)'
;MLFIEKEGFGEILTAAGIGKRYDMAIMSTKGLPVKAACDLILALHGKGVRTLVLRDFDLAGFKIARTLRNGTRLSEGSPVIDLGLRFADIQGLSAEPCSYQQYINPGVYLQCDCDATDEEAAFLVSGGGHNRWSGQRVEINAMTSDQLIAWLEDKFAQYGVKKLIPDTAALTNAYKRAVFLMRMEERIEWMNEQEMEDDDIDIPKNLHIRIQKMLKSNSANSWDEAIWEIAEGEQP
;
A
#
# COMPACT_ATOMS: atom_id res chain seq x y z
N MET A 1 -6.19 6.79 -7.38
CA MET A 1 -6.11 5.43 -6.77
C MET A 1 -4.82 4.75 -7.23
N LEU A 2 -4.13 4.03 -6.36
CA LEU A 2 -2.93 3.24 -6.67
C LEU A 2 -3.24 1.75 -6.56
N PHE A 3 -3.09 1.01 -7.66
CA PHE A 3 -3.09 -0.44 -7.68
C PHE A 3 -1.65 -0.96 -7.60
N ILE A 4 -1.44 -1.96 -6.75
CA ILE A 4 -0.15 -2.63 -6.59
C ILE A 4 -0.34 -4.10 -6.92
N GLU A 5 0.54 -4.67 -7.71
CA GLU A 5 0.48 -6.08 -8.11
C GLU A 5 0.63 -7.02 -6.90
N LYS A 6 1.54 -6.70 -5.98
CA LYS A 6 1.88 -7.53 -4.82
C LYS A 6 1.25 -7.05 -3.52
N GLU A 7 0.96 -8.01 -2.63
CA GLU A 7 0.71 -7.77 -1.22
C GLU A 7 2.03 -7.46 -0.47
N GLY A 8 1.91 -6.87 0.71
CA GLY A 8 3.05 -6.57 1.59
C GLY A 8 3.55 -5.12 1.51
N PHE A 9 3.27 -4.40 0.43
CA PHE A 9 3.66 -2.98 0.33
C PHE A 9 2.72 -2.02 1.06
N GLY A 10 1.53 -2.48 1.44
CA GLY A 10 0.53 -1.67 2.11
C GLY A 10 1.03 -1.04 3.41
N GLU A 11 1.78 -1.78 4.21
CA GLU A 11 2.36 -1.28 5.47
C GLU A 11 3.42 -0.21 5.23
N ILE A 12 4.32 -0.42 4.27
CA ILE A 12 5.37 0.54 3.89
C ILE A 12 4.74 1.85 3.42
N LEU A 13 3.75 1.77 2.52
CA LEU A 13 3.05 2.94 1.99
C LEU A 13 2.19 3.64 3.03
N THR A 14 1.63 2.90 3.98
CA THR A 14 0.87 3.46 5.12
C THR A 14 1.80 4.18 6.09
N ALA A 15 2.93 3.58 6.45
CA ALA A 15 3.94 4.19 7.31
C ALA A 15 4.51 5.48 6.69
N ALA A 16 4.75 5.49 5.38
CA ALA A 16 5.16 6.68 4.63
C ALA A 16 4.03 7.71 4.42
N GLY A 17 2.80 7.39 4.84
CA GLY A 17 1.64 8.27 4.73
C GLY A 17 1.18 8.55 3.29
N ILE A 18 1.54 7.72 2.31
CA ILE A 18 1.24 7.95 0.88
C ILE A 18 -0.25 8.17 0.64
N GLY A 19 -1.10 7.31 1.21
CA GLY A 19 -2.56 7.45 1.08
C GLY A 19 -3.09 8.79 1.60
N LYS A 20 -2.60 9.22 2.78
CA LYS A 20 -3.02 10.49 3.41
C LYS A 20 -2.45 11.71 2.69
N ARG A 21 -1.18 11.66 2.27
CA ARG A 21 -0.47 12.80 1.63
C ARG A 21 -1.02 13.15 0.27
N TYR A 22 -1.53 12.15 -0.46
CA TYR A 22 -2.03 12.31 -1.83
C TYR A 22 -3.55 12.07 -1.96
N ASP A 23 -4.24 11.90 -0.83
CA ASP A 23 -5.67 11.51 -0.79
C ASP A 23 -5.97 10.33 -1.73
N MET A 24 -5.21 9.26 -1.56
CA MET A 24 -5.13 8.16 -2.50
C MET A 24 -5.52 6.83 -1.85
N ALA A 25 -6.50 6.15 -2.39
CA ALA A 25 -6.77 4.77 -2.03
C ALA A 25 -5.66 3.86 -2.61
N ILE A 26 -5.17 2.94 -1.79
CA ILE A 26 -4.15 1.94 -2.16
C ILE A 26 -4.81 0.57 -2.12
N MET A 27 -4.67 -0.19 -3.20
CA MET A 27 -5.28 -1.51 -3.35
C MET A 27 -4.27 -2.50 -3.95
N SER A 28 -4.30 -3.76 -3.47
CA SER A 28 -3.61 -4.86 -4.14
C SER A 28 -4.50 -5.49 -5.20
N THR A 29 -3.92 -5.88 -6.32
CA THR A 29 -4.64 -6.63 -7.37
C THR A 29 -4.78 -8.12 -7.05
N LYS A 30 -4.06 -8.63 -6.04
CA LYS A 30 -4.09 -10.04 -5.66
C LYS A 30 -5.46 -10.46 -5.14
N GLY A 31 -6.02 -11.49 -5.74
CA GLY A 31 -7.33 -12.01 -5.37
C GLY A 31 -8.52 -11.23 -5.92
N LEU A 32 -8.31 -10.10 -6.60
CA LEU A 32 -9.39 -9.38 -7.27
C LEU A 32 -9.57 -9.94 -8.70
N PRO A 33 -10.76 -10.45 -9.07
CA PRO A 33 -11.02 -10.82 -10.45
C PRO A 33 -10.76 -9.64 -11.39
N VAL A 34 -10.08 -9.85 -12.51
CA VAL A 34 -9.73 -8.79 -13.46
C VAL A 34 -10.94 -7.95 -13.86
N LYS A 35 -12.10 -8.58 -14.05
CA LYS A 35 -13.33 -7.89 -14.38
C LYS A 35 -13.76 -6.93 -13.27
N ALA A 36 -13.74 -7.36 -12.00
CA ALA A 36 -14.10 -6.51 -10.88
C ALA A 36 -13.14 -5.31 -10.73
N ALA A 37 -11.85 -5.51 -11.00
CA ALA A 37 -10.88 -4.42 -11.03
C ALA A 37 -11.21 -3.41 -12.14
N CYS A 38 -11.52 -3.88 -13.35
CA CYS A 38 -11.91 -3.02 -14.47
C CYS A 38 -13.22 -2.26 -14.16
N ASP A 39 -14.23 -2.94 -13.63
CA ASP A 39 -15.51 -2.31 -13.28
C ASP A 39 -15.32 -1.21 -12.21
N LEU A 40 -14.48 -1.46 -11.20
CA LEU A 40 -14.14 -0.47 -10.18
C LEU A 40 -13.39 0.74 -10.79
N ILE A 41 -12.39 0.49 -11.64
CA ILE A 41 -11.63 1.55 -12.32
C ILE A 41 -12.55 2.44 -13.15
N LEU A 42 -13.49 1.85 -13.92
CA LEU A 42 -14.45 2.59 -14.72
C LEU A 42 -15.41 3.43 -13.84
N ALA A 43 -15.90 2.86 -12.74
CA ALA A 43 -16.77 3.56 -11.79
C ALA A 43 -16.05 4.76 -11.14
N LEU A 44 -14.79 4.61 -10.80
CA LEU A 44 -13.96 5.68 -10.22
C LEU A 44 -13.59 6.73 -11.27
N HIS A 45 -13.30 6.32 -12.49
CA HIS A 45 -13.02 7.25 -13.60
C HIS A 45 -14.20 8.16 -13.87
N GLY A 46 -15.44 7.64 -13.86
CA GLY A 46 -16.65 8.43 -13.96
C GLY A 46 -16.81 9.50 -12.87
N LYS A 47 -16.04 9.40 -11.79
CA LYS A 47 -15.93 10.40 -10.70
C LYS A 47 -14.68 11.26 -10.79
N GLY A 48 -13.93 11.21 -11.89
CA GLY A 48 -12.69 11.97 -12.09
C GLY A 48 -11.46 11.37 -11.40
N VAL A 49 -11.52 10.14 -10.89
CA VAL A 49 -10.40 9.49 -10.21
C VAL A 49 -9.51 8.77 -11.23
N ARG A 50 -8.24 9.17 -11.32
CA ARG A 50 -7.22 8.47 -12.11
C ARG A 50 -6.75 7.21 -11.39
N THR A 51 -6.40 6.18 -12.15
CA THR A 51 -5.85 4.92 -11.63
C THR A 51 -4.40 4.77 -12.05
N LEU A 52 -3.53 4.57 -11.08
CA LEU A 52 -2.10 4.33 -11.25
C LEU A 52 -1.85 2.85 -10.95
N VAL A 53 -1.02 2.19 -11.75
CA VAL A 53 -0.66 0.78 -11.57
C VAL A 53 0.84 0.68 -11.31
N LEU A 54 1.18 0.08 -10.17
CA LEU A 54 2.53 -0.26 -9.77
C LEU A 54 2.71 -1.78 -9.93
N ARG A 55 3.72 -2.19 -10.69
CA ARG A 55 3.99 -3.58 -11.04
C ARG A 55 5.49 -3.89 -11.06
N ASP A 56 5.81 -5.16 -10.92
CA ASP A 56 7.15 -5.68 -11.14
C ASP A 56 7.60 -5.49 -12.61
N PHE A 57 8.90 -5.50 -12.82
CA PHE A 57 9.48 -5.56 -14.16
C PHE A 57 9.63 -7.00 -14.61
N ASP A 58 8.49 -7.61 -14.94
CA ASP A 58 8.40 -8.97 -15.45
C ASP A 58 7.23 -9.13 -16.44
N LEU A 59 7.15 -10.29 -17.08
CA LEU A 59 6.09 -10.57 -18.04
C LEU A 59 4.69 -10.52 -17.43
N ALA A 60 4.53 -10.91 -16.17
CA ALA A 60 3.23 -10.90 -15.47
C ALA A 60 2.76 -9.47 -15.22
N GLY A 61 3.63 -8.61 -14.70
CA GLY A 61 3.33 -7.19 -14.47
C GLY A 61 2.94 -6.45 -15.75
N PHE A 62 3.65 -6.67 -16.85
CA PHE A 62 3.26 -6.12 -18.15
C PHE A 62 1.88 -6.62 -18.62
N LYS A 63 1.58 -7.90 -18.43
CA LYS A 63 0.26 -8.47 -18.76
C LYS A 63 -0.86 -7.87 -17.91
N ILE A 64 -0.61 -7.66 -16.61
CA ILE A 64 -1.59 -7.05 -15.69
C ILE A 64 -1.90 -5.62 -16.14
N ALA A 65 -0.89 -4.79 -16.34
CA ALA A 65 -1.08 -3.41 -16.79
C ALA A 65 -1.83 -3.34 -18.13
N ARG A 66 -1.46 -4.19 -19.10
CA ARG A 66 -2.18 -4.32 -20.38
C ARG A 66 -3.63 -4.72 -20.17
N THR A 67 -3.89 -5.72 -19.35
CA THR A 67 -5.24 -6.23 -19.14
C THR A 67 -6.15 -5.18 -18.51
N LEU A 68 -5.66 -4.45 -17.53
CA LEU A 68 -6.40 -3.34 -16.91
C LEU A 68 -6.66 -2.22 -17.92
N ARG A 69 -5.66 -1.83 -18.72
CA ARG A 69 -5.84 -0.81 -19.76
C ARG A 69 -6.86 -1.21 -20.83
N ASN A 70 -6.77 -2.44 -21.32
CA ASN A 70 -7.68 -2.93 -22.36
C ASN A 70 -9.10 -3.14 -21.82
N GLY A 71 -9.25 -3.66 -20.60
CA GLY A 71 -10.54 -3.85 -19.95
C GLY A 71 -11.26 -2.56 -19.55
N THR A 72 -10.54 -1.43 -19.53
CA THR A 72 -11.07 -0.11 -19.18
C THR A 72 -10.96 0.90 -20.34
N ARG A 73 -10.79 0.41 -21.57
CA ARG A 73 -10.63 1.27 -22.73
C ARG A 73 -11.92 2.02 -23.04
N LEU A 74 -11.80 3.34 -23.12
CA LEU A 74 -12.85 4.26 -23.49
C LEU A 74 -12.50 4.89 -24.86
N SER A 75 -13.44 5.66 -25.45
CA SER A 75 -13.19 6.40 -26.69
C SER A 75 -12.01 7.38 -26.61
N GLU A 76 -11.74 7.90 -25.42
CA GLU A 76 -10.64 8.83 -25.12
C GLU A 76 -9.36 8.14 -24.62
N GLY A 77 -9.31 6.81 -24.60
CA GLY A 77 -8.21 6.02 -24.06
C GLY A 77 -8.56 5.29 -22.75
N SER A 78 -7.55 4.74 -22.08
CA SER A 78 -7.74 4.08 -20.79
C SER A 78 -7.44 5.04 -19.63
N PRO A 79 -8.23 5.02 -18.55
CA PRO A 79 -7.95 5.77 -17.32
C PRO A 79 -6.78 5.23 -16.51
N VAL A 80 -6.14 4.17 -16.98
CA VAL A 80 -5.04 3.47 -16.30
C VAL A 80 -3.70 4.01 -16.74
N ILE A 81 -2.90 4.45 -15.78
CA ILE A 81 -1.52 4.90 -15.96
C ILE A 81 -0.60 3.81 -15.38
N ASP A 82 0.21 3.21 -16.24
CA ASP A 82 1.25 2.24 -15.83
C ASP A 82 2.49 3.02 -15.34
N LEU A 83 2.74 2.99 -14.03
CA LEU A 83 3.91 3.64 -13.41
C LEU A 83 5.20 2.88 -13.67
N GLY A 84 5.12 1.60 -13.94
CA GLY A 84 6.27 0.72 -14.07
C GLY A 84 6.35 -0.27 -12.89
N LEU A 85 7.48 -0.94 -12.73
CA LEU A 85 8.85 -0.53 -13.15
C LEU A 85 9.04 -0.52 -14.69
N ARG A 86 9.80 0.43 -15.18
CA ARG A 86 10.26 0.54 -16.57
C ARG A 86 11.78 0.29 -16.64
N PHE A 87 12.35 0.11 -17.83
CA PHE A 87 13.78 -0.20 -17.98
C PHE A 87 14.70 0.84 -17.33
N ALA A 88 14.35 2.10 -17.38
CA ALA A 88 15.10 3.17 -16.72
C ALA A 88 15.07 3.07 -15.16
N ASP A 89 14.01 2.50 -14.61
CA ASP A 89 13.81 2.42 -13.16
C ASP A 89 14.63 1.29 -12.51
N ILE A 90 14.99 0.28 -13.30
CA ILE A 90 15.68 -0.93 -12.79
C ILE A 90 17.21 -0.82 -12.79
N GLN A 91 17.75 0.30 -13.23
CA GLN A 91 19.20 0.51 -13.30
C GLN A 91 19.79 0.48 -11.88
N GLY A 92 20.76 -0.44 -11.68
CA GLY A 92 21.38 -0.64 -10.37
C GLY A 92 20.60 -1.51 -9.38
N LEU A 93 19.42 -2.02 -9.76
CA LEU A 93 18.68 -3.00 -8.97
C LEU A 93 19.12 -4.42 -9.30
N SER A 94 18.95 -5.33 -8.33
CA SER A 94 19.26 -6.75 -8.50
C SER A 94 18.25 -7.41 -9.43
N ALA A 95 18.74 -7.98 -10.53
CA ALA A 95 17.93 -8.75 -11.47
C ALA A 95 17.98 -10.24 -11.12
N GLU A 96 16.89 -10.93 -11.37
CA GLU A 96 16.76 -12.38 -11.19
C GLU A 96 16.56 -13.09 -12.52
N PRO A 97 17.17 -14.26 -12.74
CA PRO A 97 16.91 -15.05 -13.93
C PRO A 97 15.46 -15.57 -13.92
N CYS A 98 14.82 -15.54 -15.07
CA CYS A 98 13.48 -16.08 -15.26
C CYS A 98 13.39 -16.95 -16.50
N SER A 99 12.38 -17.80 -16.54
CA SER A 99 12.10 -18.68 -17.69
C SER A 99 10.61 -18.71 -17.99
N TYR A 100 10.29 -18.85 -19.26
CA TYR A 100 8.92 -18.89 -19.76
C TYR A 100 8.71 -20.12 -20.62
N GLN A 101 7.58 -20.79 -20.45
CA GLN A 101 7.18 -21.91 -21.28
C GLN A 101 5.99 -21.48 -22.14
N GLN A 102 6.28 -21.00 -23.37
CA GLN A 102 5.28 -20.48 -24.30
C GLN A 102 5.69 -20.79 -25.73
N TYR A 103 4.72 -21.14 -26.60
CA TYR A 103 4.98 -21.45 -28.00
C TYR A 103 5.43 -20.22 -28.80
N ILE A 104 4.87 -19.07 -28.47
CA ILE A 104 5.20 -17.79 -29.11
C ILE A 104 6.26 -17.08 -28.26
N ASN A 105 7.21 -16.42 -28.90
CA ASN A 105 8.22 -15.63 -28.22
C ASN A 105 7.55 -14.55 -27.37
N PRO A 106 7.72 -14.57 -26.03
CA PRO A 106 7.12 -13.58 -25.16
C PRO A 106 7.58 -12.14 -25.42
N GLY A 107 8.78 -11.96 -26.00
CA GLY A 107 9.30 -10.64 -26.38
C GLY A 107 8.43 -9.97 -27.45
N VAL A 108 7.96 -10.73 -28.44
CA VAL A 108 7.03 -10.21 -29.47
C VAL A 108 5.72 -9.75 -28.83
N TYR A 109 5.18 -10.57 -27.90
CA TYR A 109 3.97 -10.19 -27.18
C TYR A 109 4.16 -8.93 -26.33
N LEU A 110 5.31 -8.80 -25.67
CA LEU A 110 5.64 -7.61 -24.88
C LEU A 110 5.64 -6.33 -25.74
N GLN A 111 6.27 -6.39 -26.90
CA GLN A 111 6.37 -5.25 -27.82
C GLN A 111 5.02 -4.92 -28.50
N CYS A 112 4.34 -5.93 -29.05
CA CYS A 112 3.13 -5.70 -29.83
C CYS A 112 1.88 -5.40 -28.99
N ASP A 113 1.80 -5.99 -27.78
CA ASP A 113 0.57 -5.99 -26.98
C ASP A 113 0.70 -5.23 -25.65
N CYS A 114 1.90 -5.12 -25.10
CA CYS A 114 2.10 -4.58 -23.76
C CYS A 114 2.85 -3.23 -23.72
N ASP A 115 3.07 -2.59 -24.85
CA ASP A 115 3.82 -1.32 -25.01
C ASP A 115 5.22 -1.36 -24.37
N ALA A 116 5.87 -2.55 -24.40
CA ALA A 116 7.24 -2.67 -23.95
C ALA A 116 8.18 -2.14 -25.06
N THR A 117 9.24 -1.46 -24.66
CA THR A 117 10.30 -1.06 -25.59
C THR A 117 11.13 -2.27 -26.04
N ASP A 118 11.93 -2.09 -27.08
CA ASP A 118 12.84 -3.14 -27.57
C ASP A 118 13.83 -3.56 -26.48
N GLU A 119 14.34 -2.61 -25.69
CA GLU A 119 15.26 -2.84 -24.59
C GLU A 119 14.58 -3.63 -23.45
N GLU A 120 13.34 -3.30 -23.10
CA GLU A 120 12.54 -4.00 -22.10
C GLU A 120 12.27 -5.45 -22.50
N ALA A 121 11.84 -5.64 -23.76
CA ALA A 121 11.59 -6.97 -24.30
C ALA A 121 12.86 -7.81 -24.37
N ALA A 122 14.00 -7.24 -24.79
CA ALA A 122 15.29 -7.93 -24.87
C ALA A 122 15.84 -8.31 -23.47
N PHE A 123 15.62 -7.47 -22.46
CA PHE A 123 15.99 -7.78 -21.08
C PHE A 123 15.17 -8.94 -20.50
N LEU A 124 13.85 -8.86 -20.67
CA LEU A 124 12.91 -9.87 -20.16
C LEU A 124 13.01 -11.19 -20.93
N VAL A 125 13.40 -11.15 -22.22
CA VAL A 125 13.52 -12.34 -23.08
C VAL A 125 14.82 -12.25 -23.90
N SER A 126 15.92 -12.60 -23.27
CA SER A 126 17.25 -12.53 -23.87
C SER A 126 17.67 -13.78 -24.64
N GLY A 127 16.97 -14.90 -24.49
CA GLY A 127 17.32 -16.16 -25.16
C GLY A 127 16.19 -17.17 -25.17
N GLY A 128 16.44 -18.26 -25.93
CA GLY A 128 15.52 -19.40 -25.97
C GLY A 128 15.01 -19.73 -27.38
N GLY A 129 14.04 -20.63 -27.44
CA GLY A 129 13.39 -21.15 -28.63
C GLY A 129 12.62 -22.44 -28.33
N HIS A 130 11.85 -22.96 -29.30
CA HIS A 130 11.09 -24.20 -29.14
C HIS A 130 10.27 -24.26 -27.85
N ASN A 131 9.46 -23.24 -27.59
CA ASN A 131 8.60 -23.09 -26.41
C ASN A 131 9.26 -22.86 -25.05
N ARG A 132 10.60 -22.68 -25.00
CA ARG A 132 11.33 -22.34 -23.78
C ARG A 132 12.12 -21.05 -23.98
N TRP A 133 11.84 -20.06 -23.16
CA TRP A 133 12.45 -18.74 -23.24
C TRP A 133 13.06 -18.39 -21.89
N SER A 134 14.14 -17.63 -21.90
CA SER A 134 14.83 -17.18 -20.70
C SER A 134 15.15 -15.68 -20.79
N GLY A 135 15.29 -15.06 -19.65
CA GLY A 135 15.64 -13.65 -19.53
C GLY A 135 15.90 -13.29 -18.08
N GLN A 136 15.75 -12.01 -17.78
CA GLN A 136 15.88 -11.50 -16.44
C GLN A 136 14.62 -10.72 -16.07
N ARG A 137 14.33 -10.62 -14.77
CA ARG A 137 13.25 -9.82 -14.20
C ARG A 137 13.77 -9.00 -13.03
N VAL A 138 13.07 -7.95 -12.68
CA VAL A 138 13.34 -7.18 -11.46
C VAL A 138 12.03 -6.98 -10.72
N GLU A 139 12.01 -7.37 -9.47
CA GLU A 139 10.86 -7.18 -8.60
C GLU A 139 10.96 -5.84 -7.85
N ILE A 140 9.83 -5.26 -7.48
CA ILE A 140 9.78 -4.00 -6.70
C ILE A 140 10.54 -4.14 -5.38
N ASN A 141 10.55 -5.33 -4.77
CA ASN A 141 11.28 -5.60 -3.53
C ASN A 141 12.82 -5.60 -3.68
N ALA A 142 13.36 -5.44 -4.88
CA ALA A 142 14.78 -5.13 -5.08
C ALA A 142 15.15 -3.71 -4.61
N MET A 143 14.15 -2.85 -4.39
CA MET A 143 14.31 -1.53 -3.76
C MET A 143 14.19 -1.66 -2.24
N THR A 144 14.96 -0.86 -1.50
CA THR A 144 14.67 -0.62 -0.09
C THR A 144 13.37 0.18 0.07
N SER A 145 12.79 0.20 1.26
CA SER A 145 11.56 0.97 1.51
C SER A 145 11.72 2.46 1.16
N ASP A 146 12.85 3.06 1.52
CA ASP A 146 13.15 4.46 1.23
C ASP A 146 13.30 4.71 -0.28
N GLN A 147 13.99 3.80 -0.99
CA GLN A 147 14.13 3.87 -2.45
C GLN A 147 12.77 3.76 -3.15
N LEU A 148 11.91 2.84 -2.71
CA LEU A 148 10.57 2.68 -3.26
C LEU A 148 9.73 3.95 -3.07
N ILE A 149 9.76 4.55 -1.87
CA ILE A 149 8.98 5.76 -1.59
C ILE A 149 9.50 6.93 -2.43
N ALA A 150 10.81 7.16 -2.49
CA ALA A 150 11.40 8.21 -3.30
C ALA A 150 11.06 8.03 -4.79
N TRP A 151 11.23 6.83 -5.33
CA TRP A 151 10.88 6.51 -6.70
C TRP A 151 9.39 6.74 -7.00
N LEU A 152 8.50 6.33 -6.08
CA LEU A 152 7.06 6.51 -6.25
C LEU A 152 6.67 8.00 -6.25
N GLU A 153 7.30 8.80 -5.40
CA GLU A 153 7.07 10.26 -5.37
C GLU A 153 7.56 10.94 -6.66
N ASP A 154 8.68 10.51 -7.20
CA ASP A 154 9.19 10.99 -8.50
C ASP A 154 8.20 10.63 -9.63
N LYS A 155 7.67 9.41 -9.63
CA LYS A 155 6.60 9.03 -10.58
C LYS A 155 5.35 9.87 -10.41
N PHE A 156 4.92 10.13 -9.17
CA PHE A 156 3.78 11.00 -8.92
C PHE A 156 4.02 12.40 -9.49
N ALA A 157 5.18 12.97 -9.29
CA ALA A 157 5.55 14.26 -9.87
C ALA A 157 5.53 14.22 -11.39
N GLN A 158 6.10 13.19 -12.02
CA GLN A 158 6.13 12.99 -13.47
C GLN A 158 4.71 12.94 -14.07
N TYR A 159 3.79 12.24 -13.42
CA TYR A 159 2.40 12.10 -13.89
C TYR A 159 1.45 13.18 -13.35
N GLY A 160 1.99 14.22 -12.71
CA GLY A 160 1.21 15.35 -12.21
C GLY A 160 0.22 14.98 -11.10
N VAL A 161 0.56 13.97 -10.28
CA VAL A 161 -0.19 13.64 -9.07
C VAL A 161 0.20 14.64 -8.00
N LYS A 162 -0.76 15.42 -7.52
CA LYS A 162 -0.53 16.47 -6.51
C LYS A 162 -1.16 16.07 -5.19
N LYS A 163 -0.58 16.58 -4.10
CA LYS A 163 -1.23 16.51 -2.79
C LYS A 163 -2.54 17.28 -2.86
N LEU A 164 -3.61 16.66 -2.37
CA LEU A 164 -4.91 17.33 -2.30
C LEU A 164 -4.91 18.31 -1.14
N ILE A 165 -5.33 19.53 -1.41
CA ILE A 165 -5.66 20.52 -0.38
C ILE A 165 -7.16 20.73 -0.45
N PRO A 166 -7.92 20.36 0.61
CA PRO A 166 -9.36 20.57 0.67
C PRO A 166 -9.75 22.05 0.63
N ASP A 167 -11.02 22.31 0.41
CA ASP A 167 -11.54 23.67 0.46
C ASP A 167 -11.39 24.30 1.85
N THR A 168 -11.55 25.63 1.92
CA THR A 168 -11.35 26.40 3.15
C THR A 168 -12.28 25.97 4.29
N ALA A 169 -13.49 25.51 3.98
CA ALA A 169 -14.45 25.06 4.99
C ALA A 169 -14.00 23.74 5.63
N ALA A 170 -13.56 22.77 4.80
CA ALA A 170 -13.01 21.50 5.26
C ALA A 170 -11.72 21.70 6.07
N LEU A 171 -10.81 22.57 5.60
CA LEU A 171 -9.58 22.93 6.33
C LEU A 171 -9.90 23.57 7.70
N THR A 172 -10.87 24.50 7.76
CA THR A 172 -11.29 25.14 9.00
C THR A 172 -11.83 24.14 10.00
N ASN A 173 -12.66 23.20 9.54
CA ASN A 173 -13.23 22.16 10.39
C ASN A 173 -12.15 21.18 10.88
N ALA A 174 -11.23 20.79 10.00
CA ALA A 174 -10.09 19.92 10.36
C ALA A 174 -9.18 20.61 11.40
N TYR A 175 -8.88 21.89 11.23
CA TYR A 175 -8.10 22.68 12.19
C TYR A 175 -8.78 22.75 13.56
N LYS A 176 -10.09 23.09 13.60
CA LYS A 176 -10.84 23.14 14.87
C LYS A 176 -10.83 21.80 15.58
N ARG A 177 -11.00 20.70 14.82
CA ARG A 177 -10.94 19.33 15.36
C ARG A 177 -9.55 19.01 15.92
N ALA A 178 -8.47 19.36 15.21
CA ALA A 178 -7.11 19.13 15.67
C ALA A 178 -6.84 19.89 16.98
N VAL A 179 -7.19 21.18 17.04
CA VAL A 179 -7.04 21.98 18.27
C VAL A 179 -7.86 21.43 19.43
N PHE A 180 -9.07 20.95 19.16
CA PHE A 180 -9.91 20.32 20.18
C PHE A 180 -9.26 19.04 20.74
N LEU A 181 -8.74 18.16 19.85
CA LEU A 181 -8.05 16.94 20.26
C LEU A 181 -6.79 17.22 21.06
N MET A 182 -5.96 18.17 20.63
CA MET A 182 -4.75 18.58 21.39
C MET A 182 -5.11 19.05 22.80
N ARG A 183 -6.16 19.88 22.95
CA ARG A 183 -6.62 20.33 24.26
C ARG A 183 -7.18 19.20 25.13
N MET A 184 -7.78 18.19 24.51
CA MET A 184 -8.26 17.01 25.24
C MET A 184 -7.08 16.16 25.72
N GLU A 185 -6.06 15.96 24.87
CA GLU A 185 -4.83 15.24 25.26
C GLU A 185 -4.11 15.95 26.41
N GLU A 186 -3.87 17.27 26.31
CA GLU A 186 -3.28 18.07 27.39
C GLU A 186 -4.08 17.95 28.71
N ARG A 187 -5.42 17.93 28.60
CA ARG A 187 -6.28 17.80 29.77
C ARG A 187 -6.22 16.41 30.41
N ILE A 188 -6.13 15.36 29.56
CA ILE A 188 -5.98 13.98 30.03
C ILE A 188 -4.61 13.81 30.71
N GLU A 189 -3.53 14.33 30.12
CA GLU A 189 -2.21 14.31 30.72
C GLU A 189 -2.20 15.02 32.09
N TRP A 190 -2.79 16.23 32.15
CA TRP A 190 -2.90 16.96 33.41
C TRP A 190 -3.73 16.22 34.47
N MET A 191 -4.84 15.59 34.07
CA MET A 191 -5.66 14.77 35.00
C MET A 191 -4.89 13.55 35.48
N ASN A 192 -4.18 12.86 34.60
CA ASN A 192 -3.37 11.69 34.95
C ASN A 192 -2.24 12.07 35.93
N GLU A 193 -1.58 13.23 35.73
CA GLU A 193 -0.57 13.72 36.68
C GLU A 193 -1.17 14.01 38.04
N GLN A 194 -2.36 14.62 38.12
CA GLN A 194 -3.03 14.94 39.38
C GLN A 194 -3.53 13.67 40.10
N GLU A 195 -4.14 12.73 39.36
CA GLU A 195 -4.67 11.48 39.92
C GLU A 195 -3.57 10.49 40.33
N MET A 196 -2.41 10.51 39.68
CA MET A 196 -1.26 9.68 40.09
C MET A 196 -0.53 10.19 41.33
N GLU A 197 -0.68 11.49 41.67
CA GLU A 197 -0.21 12.06 42.93
C GLU A 197 -1.15 11.77 44.12
N ASP A 198 -2.35 11.25 43.86
CA ASP A 198 -3.33 10.94 44.88
C ASP A 198 -3.02 9.56 45.50
N ASP A 199 -2.39 9.56 46.69
CA ASP A 199 -2.08 8.37 47.50
C ASP A 199 -3.32 7.55 47.93
N ASP A 200 -4.52 7.99 47.57
CA ASP A 200 -5.82 7.39 47.94
C ASP A 200 -6.29 6.26 47.01
N ILE A 201 -5.51 5.89 45.98
CA ILE A 201 -5.86 4.72 45.13
C ILE A 201 -5.56 3.43 45.89
N ASP A 202 -6.61 2.73 46.30
CA ASP A 202 -6.50 1.46 47.06
C ASP A 202 -6.09 0.30 46.12
N ILE A 203 -4.82 -0.04 46.13
CA ILE A 203 -4.28 -1.11 45.28
C ILE A 203 -4.68 -2.47 45.87
N PRO A 204 -5.35 -3.36 45.12
CA PRO A 204 -5.76 -4.67 45.59
C PRO A 204 -4.58 -5.49 46.13
N LYS A 205 -4.62 -5.91 47.36
CA LYS A 205 -3.53 -6.67 48.05
C LYS A 205 -3.16 -7.98 47.34
N ASN A 206 -4.02 -8.52 46.48
CA ASN A 206 -3.83 -9.77 45.76
C ASN A 206 -3.74 -9.54 44.20
N LEU A 207 -3.42 -8.33 43.76
CA LEU A 207 -3.39 -7.95 42.37
C LEU A 207 -2.57 -8.92 41.49
N HIS A 208 -1.35 -9.28 41.93
CA HIS A 208 -0.50 -10.22 41.23
C HIS A 208 -1.16 -11.61 41.02
N ILE A 209 -1.83 -12.10 42.04
CA ILE A 209 -2.54 -13.41 41.99
C ILE A 209 -3.73 -13.33 41.02
N ARG A 210 -4.45 -12.21 41.02
CA ARG A 210 -5.59 -11.98 40.14
C ARG A 210 -5.14 -11.93 38.68
N ILE A 211 -4.07 -11.18 38.36
CA ILE A 211 -3.47 -11.15 37.05
C ILE A 211 -3.03 -12.54 36.60
N GLN A 212 -2.30 -13.28 37.42
CA GLN A 212 -1.90 -14.65 37.11
C GLN A 212 -3.08 -15.58 36.81
N LYS A 213 -4.18 -15.44 37.53
CA LYS A 213 -5.38 -16.24 37.30
C LYS A 213 -6.05 -15.88 35.99
N MET A 214 -6.11 -14.60 35.63
CA MET A 214 -6.70 -14.13 34.41
C MET A 214 -5.88 -14.57 33.17
N LEU A 215 -4.56 -14.44 33.23
CA LEU A 215 -3.67 -14.91 32.17
C LEU A 215 -3.70 -16.42 31.95
N LYS A 216 -3.99 -17.19 33.00
CA LYS A 216 -4.21 -18.66 32.91
C LYS A 216 -5.57 -19.00 32.29
N SER A 217 -6.60 -18.22 32.55
CA SER A 217 -7.95 -18.46 32.01
C SER A 217 -8.10 -17.95 30.56
N ASN A 218 -7.36 -16.92 30.18
CA ASN A 218 -7.34 -16.38 28.85
C ASN A 218 -5.88 -16.10 28.41
N SER A 219 -5.31 -17.04 27.69
CA SER A 219 -3.91 -16.95 27.22
C SER A 219 -3.67 -15.90 26.12
N ALA A 220 -4.73 -15.28 25.60
CA ALA A 220 -4.64 -14.21 24.60
C ALA A 220 -4.46 -12.83 25.23
N ASN A 221 -4.80 -12.64 26.53
CA ASN A 221 -4.65 -11.36 27.20
C ASN A 221 -3.20 -11.12 27.62
N SER A 222 -2.78 -9.88 27.53
CA SER A 222 -1.54 -9.38 28.12
C SER A 222 -1.76 -8.98 29.59
N TRP A 223 -0.68 -8.74 30.34
CA TRP A 223 -0.77 -8.38 31.77
C TRP A 223 -1.39 -6.98 31.97
N ASP A 224 -1.16 -6.07 31.06
CA ASP A 224 -1.72 -4.73 31.06
C ASP A 224 -3.23 -4.75 30.77
N GLU A 225 -3.68 -5.56 29.80
CA GLU A 225 -5.13 -5.79 29.58
C GLU A 225 -5.81 -6.37 30.83
N ALA A 226 -5.15 -7.33 31.50
CA ALA A 226 -5.67 -7.88 32.74
C ALA A 226 -5.77 -6.85 33.89
N ILE A 227 -4.86 -5.88 33.97
CA ILE A 227 -4.93 -4.75 34.91
C ILE A 227 -6.14 -3.89 34.63
N TRP A 228 -6.38 -3.54 33.36
CA TRP A 228 -7.54 -2.75 32.97
C TRP A 228 -8.85 -3.43 33.33
N GLU A 229 -9.02 -4.72 33.03
CA GLU A 229 -10.21 -5.49 33.42
C GLU A 229 -10.42 -5.53 34.92
N ILE A 230 -9.34 -5.63 35.73
CA ILE A 230 -9.44 -5.59 37.19
C ILE A 230 -9.86 -4.20 37.67
N ALA A 231 -9.29 -3.14 37.13
CA ALA A 231 -9.61 -1.78 37.53
C ALA A 231 -11.05 -1.39 37.15
N GLU A 232 -11.54 -1.79 35.95
CA GLU A 232 -12.95 -1.60 35.57
C GLU A 232 -13.93 -2.31 36.49
N GLY A 233 -13.57 -3.50 36.96
CA GLY A 233 -14.41 -4.29 37.88
C GLY A 233 -14.44 -3.77 39.32
N GLU A 234 -13.57 -2.83 39.69
CA GLU A 234 -13.50 -2.21 41.04
C GLU A 234 -14.05 -0.78 41.09
N GLN A 235 -14.42 -0.22 39.93
CA GLN A 235 -15.14 1.06 39.91
C GLN A 235 -16.56 0.87 40.45
N PRO A 236 -17.04 1.74 41.38
CA PRO A 236 -18.34 1.62 42.01
C PRO A 236 -19.53 1.84 41.06
#